data_530947c2c78752252b690bfd6d93de52
#
_entry.id   530947c2c78752252b690bfd6d93de52
#
_cell.length_a   1.000
_cell.length_b   1.000
_cell.length_c   1.000
_cell.angle_alpha   90.00
_cell.angle_beta   90.00
_cell.angle_gamma   90.00
#
_symmetry.space_group_name_H-M   'P 1'
#
loop_
_entity.id
_entity.type
_entity.pdbx_description
1 polymer ?
#
loop_
_entity_poly.entity_id
_entity_poly.type
_entity_poly.pdbx_seq_one_letter_code
_entity_poly.pdbx_strand_id
1 'polypeptide(L)'
;MAQKGATLHLMSSLYDIAWLLNVRGGDISYVPVVLSYLALSQDSCIWFLQEEVVTETLKAYLDKNGIQTRPYDDFYEYVKHIDEKETVLLNTSIVNYRICDSLPDGVKVIDAEDPTVVMKAVKNEVQLENLRKAHLKDAVAMCKFMYWLKTNIGKIPMTEISASDYLASLRAEQEGFLDLSFATICGYADHGAIVHYSATEESDRQLKPESLLLVDSGGHYLEGTTDITRTFALGPVTDEMKDMFTRVCRSNMNLANARFKEGCSGLNFDILAREPFWEIGMDYNHGTGHGVGYVLNVHEGPNSFHWKQY
;
A
#
# COMPACT_ATOMS: atom_id res chain seq x y z
N MET A 1 5.58 2.72 23.81
CA MET A 1 5.44 1.79 24.94
C MET A 1 5.31 2.51 26.28
N ALA A 2 6.31 3.23 26.77
CA ALA A 2 6.27 3.85 28.11
C ALA A 2 5.02 4.70 28.38
N GLN A 3 4.60 5.55 27.44
CA GLN A 3 3.37 6.34 27.56
C GLN A 3 2.09 5.53 27.76
N LYS A 4 2.07 4.28 27.25
CA LYS A 4 0.96 3.35 27.43
C LYS A 4 1.15 2.44 28.67
N GLY A 5 2.28 2.53 29.36
CA GLY A 5 2.64 1.67 30.49
C GLY A 5 3.01 0.24 30.09
N ALA A 6 3.38 0.00 28.85
CA ALA A 6 3.82 -1.28 28.36
C ALA A 6 5.35 -1.44 28.53
N THR A 7 5.78 -2.64 28.89
CA THR A 7 7.20 -3.02 29.02
C THR A 7 7.68 -3.86 27.84
N LEU A 8 6.77 -4.58 27.19
CA LEU A 8 7.04 -5.40 26.01
C LEU A 8 5.99 -5.12 24.93
N HIS A 9 6.42 -5.00 23.67
CA HIS A 9 5.55 -4.86 22.51
C HIS A 9 5.77 -6.04 21.58
N LEU A 10 4.71 -6.80 21.30
CA LEU A 10 4.73 -7.88 20.32
C LEU A 10 4.11 -7.37 19.01
N MET A 11 4.89 -7.42 17.94
CA MET A 11 4.48 -6.95 16.62
C MET A 11 4.39 -8.11 15.65
N SER A 12 3.29 -8.17 14.90
CA SER A 12 3.07 -9.10 13.77
C SER A 12 2.82 -8.37 12.45
N SER A 13 2.61 -7.07 12.49
CA SER A 13 2.46 -6.25 11.29
C SER A 13 3.80 -6.12 10.56
N LEU A 14 3.93 -6.78 9.41
CA LEU A 14 5.15 -6.79 8.62
C LEU A 14 5.57 -5.38 8.17
N TYR A 15 4.58 -4.52 7.90
CA TYR A 15 4.82 -3.13 7.50
C TYR A 15 5.44 -2.30 8.62
N ASP A 16 4.96 -2.51 9.85
CA ASP A 16 5.43 -1.82 11.03
C ASP A 16 6.83 -2.29 11.43
N ILE A 17 7.08 -3.60 11.33
CA ILE A 17 8.41 -4.19 11.54
C ILE A 17 9.40 -3.65 10.51
N ALA A 18 9.06 -3.71 9.22
CA ALA A 18 9.92 -3.23 8.14
C ALA A 18 10.24 -1.73 8.27
N TRP A 19 9.26 -0.92 8.68
CA TRP A 19 9.45 0.51 8.94
C TRP A 19 10.34 0.75 10.15
N LEU A 20 10.05 0.09 11.27
CA LEU A 20 10.77 0.27 12.54
C LEU A 20 12.25 -0.13 12.42
N LEU A 21 12.51 -1.27 11.79
CA LEU A 21 13.87 -1.77 11.56
C LEU A 21 14.55 -1.11 10.36
N ASN A 22 13.82 -0.36 9.55
CA ASN A 22 14.26 0.21 8.27
C ASN A 22 14.88 -0.84 7.34
N VAL A 23 14.27 -2.01 7.28
CA VAL A 23 14.67 -3.15 6.43
C VAL A 23 13.55 -3.47 5.45
N ARG A 24 13.92 -3.87 4.25
CA ARG A 24 12.99 -4.31 3.21
C ARG A 24 13.38 -5.69 2.73
N GLY A 25 12.39 -6.47 2.28
CA GLY A 25 12.58 -7.83 1.75
C GLY A 25 11.66 -8.10 0.57
N GLY A 26 11.65 -9.30 0.06
CA GLY A 26 10.89 -9.72 -1.12
C GLY A 26 9.98 -10.93 -0.88
N ASP A 27 9.55 -11.18 0.34
CA ASP A 27 8.79 -12.38 0.68
C ASP A 27 7.33 -12.33 0.19
N ILE A 28 6.84 -11.14 -0.11
CA ILE A 28 5.48 -10.93 -0.64
C ILE A 28 5.58 -10.13 -1.94
N SER A 29 4.95 -10.64 -3.00
CA SER A 29 4.89 -9.95 -4.30
C SER A 29 4.36 -8.54 -4.14
N TYR A 30 5.02 -7.57 -4.74
CA TYR A 30 4.67 -6.14 -4.72
C TYR A 30 4.75 -5.47 -3.34
N VAL A 31 5.15 -6.17 -2.29
CA VAL A 31 5.23 -5.62 -0.93
C VAL A 31 6.61 -5.88 -0.36
N PRO A 32 7.43 -4.84 -0.15
CA PRO A 32 8.84 -5.01 0.23
C PRO A 32 8.99 -5.28 1.73
N VAL A 33 8.58 -6.46 2.19
CA VAL A 33 8.62 -6.89 3.59
C VAL A 33 9.28 -8.26 3.75
N VAL A 34 9.66 -8.57 5.00
CA VAL A 34 10.18 -9.88 5.42
C VAL A 34 9.13 -10.53 6.31
N LEU A 35 8.80 -11.80 6.06
CA LEU A 35 7.92 -12.60 6.93
C LEU A 35 8.59 -12.76 8.30
N SER A 36 8.05 -12.13 9.31
CA SER A 36 8.69 -12.05 10.62
C SER A 36 7.74 -11.67 11.75
N TYR A 37 8.25 -11.79 12.98
CA TYR A 37 7.68 -11.21 14.18
C TYR A 37 8.72 -10.37 14.90
N LEU A 38 8.30 -9.45 15.74
CA LEU A 38 9.20 -8.64 16.54
C LEU A 38 8.73 -8.58 17.99
N ALA A 39 9.67 -8.75 18.92
CA ALA A 39 9.49 -8.46 20.33
C ALA A 39 10.41 -7.29 20.71
N LEU A 40 9.82 -6.18 21.17
CA LEU A 40 10.52 -4.97 21.54
C LEU A 40 10.28 -4.64 23.02
N SER A 41 11.34 -4.58 23.80
CA SER A 41 11.33 -4.04 25.17
C SER A 41 12.10 -2.72 25.25
N GLN A 42 12.30 -2.20 26.47
CA GLN A 42 13.15 -1.01 26.65
C GLN A 42 14.62 -1.31 26.37
N ASP A 43 15.07 -2.52 26.65
CA ASP A 43 16.46 -2.91 26.62
C ASP A 43 16.81 -3.91 25.53
N SER A 44 15.82 -4.43 24.81
CA SER A 44 16.03 -5.46 23.78
C SER A 44 15.08 -5.30 22.59
N CYS A 45 15.60 -5.68 21.42
CA CYS A 45 14.84 -5.82 20.19
C CYS A 45 15.17 -7.18 19.60
N ILE A 46 14.20 -8.08 19.53
CA ILE A 46 14.36 -9.43 19.01
C ILE A 46 13.51 -9.58 17.77
N TRP A 47 14.17 -9.84 16.65
CA TRP A 47 13.52 -10.04 15.36
C TRP A 47 13.53 -11.53 14.99
N PHE A 48 12.33 -12.11 14.84
CA PHE A 48 12.13 -13.52 14.50
C PHE A 48 11.87 -13.64 13.00
N LEU A 49 12.79 -14.28 12.25
CA LEU A 49 12.73 -14.40 10.81
C LEU A 49 13.42 -15.70 10.34
N GLN A 50 13.32 -16.00 9.06
CA GLN A 50 14.08 -17.08 8.45
C GLN A 50 15.57 -16.69 8.46
N GLU A 51 16.41 -17.49 9.08
CA GLU A 51 17.84 -17.13 9.29
C GLU A 51 18.62 -17.06 7.98
N GLU A 52 18.19 -17.81 6.97
CA GLU A 52 18.85 -17.88 5.65
C GLU A 52 18.83 -16.55 4.89
N VAL A 53 17.91 -15.65 5.21
CA VAL A 53 17.83 -14.32 4.58
C VAL A 53 18.77 -13.29 5.21
N VAL A 54 19.42 -13.64 6.34
CA VAL A 54 20.32 -12.74 7.06
C VAL A 54 21.70 -12.74 6.42
N THR A 55 21.93 -11.83 5.50
CA THR A 55 23.24 -11.62 4.88
C THR A 55 24.24 -11.01 5.87
N GLU A 56 25.54 -11.14 5.61
CA GLU A 56 26.60 -10.51 6.45
C GLU A 56 26.41 -8.98 6.55
N THR A 57 25.98 -8.33 5.47
CA THR A 57 25.69 -6.89 5.48
C THR A 57 24.53 -6.55 6.39
N LEU A 58 23.44 -7.33 6.30
CA LEU A 58 22.27 -7.15 7.17
C LEU A 58 22.65 -7.41 8.62
N LYS A 59 23.39 -8.48 8.90
CA LYS A 59 23.87 -8.80 10.25
C LYS A 59 24.67 -7.65 10.86
N ALA A 60 25.64 -7.10 10.12
CA ALA A 60 26.42 -5.96 10.60
C ALA A 60 25.55 -4.73 10.90
N TYR A 61 24.48 -4.50 10.12
CA TYR A 61 23.51 -3.44 10.38
C TYR A 61 22.70 -3.71 11.65
N LEU A 62 22.22 -4.94 11.83
CA LEU A 62 21.43 -5.34 13.00
C LEU A 62 22.26 -5.26 14.29
N ASP A 63 23.49 -5.78 14.28
CA ASP A 63 24.42 -5.73 15.40
C ASP A 63 24.72 -4.28 15.82
N LYS A 64 24.95 -3.40 14.84
CA LYS A 64 25.17 -1.97 15.09
C LYS A 64 23.98 -1.28 15.77
N ASN A 65 22.77 -1.75 15.51
CA ASN A 65 21.53 -1.20 16.05
C ASN A 65 20.99 -1.96 17.26
N GLY A 66 21.74 -2.95 17.78
CA GLY A 66 21.37 -3.74 18.96
C GLY A 66 20.17 -4.66 18.72
N ILE A 67 19.93 -5.07 17.47
CA ILE A 67 18.82 -5.94 17.08
C ILE A 67 19.32 -7.38 17.06
N GLN A 68 18.71 -8.24 17.86
CA GLN A 68 19.00 -9.67 17.90
C GLN A 68 18.08 -10.41 16.92
N THR A 69 18.60 -11.42 16.23
CA THR A 69 17.78 -12.32 15.40
C THR A 69 17.56 -13.65 16.08
N ARG A 70 16.40 -14.25 15.85
CA ARG A 70 16.05 -15.63 16.21
C ARG A 70 15.30 -16.30 15.07
N PRO A 71 15.31 -17.65 15.01
CA PRO A 71 14.51 -18.39 14.07
C PRO A 71 13.03 -18.00 14.14
N TYR A 72 12.38 -17.89 12.97
CA TYR A 72 10.96 -17.52 12.87
C TYR A 72 10.05 -18.39 13.74
N ASP A 73 10.31 -19.69 13.77
CA ASP A 73 9.50 -20.67 14.50
C ASP A 73 9.64 -20.58 16.03
N ASP A 74 10.68 -19.93 16.53
CA ASP A 74 10.91 -19.72 17.96
C ASP A 74 9.95 -18.68 18.59
N PHE A 75 9.24 -17.91 17.75
CA PHE A 75 8.43 -16.80 18.23
C PHE A 75 7.35 -17.23 19.24
N TYR A 76 6.57 -18.28 18.94
CA TYR A 76 5.50 -18.72 19.85
C TYR A 76 6.05 -19.35 21.13
N GLU A 77 7.21 -19.98 21.06
CA GLU A 77 7.87 -20.49 22.25
C GLU A 77 8.41 -19.33 23.12
N TYR A 78 8.92 -18.28 22.51
CA TYR A 78 9.25 -17.04 23.22
C TYR A 78 8.03 -16.43 23.91
N VAL A 79 6.88 -16.35 23.23
CA VAL A 79 5.64 -15.79 23.78
C VAL A 79 5.17 -16.57 25.02
N LYS A 80 5.24 -17.91 25.01
CA LYS A 80 4.86 -18.75 26.18
C LYS A 80 5.74 -18.53 27.41
N HIS A 81 6.94 -18.03 27.25
CA HIS A 81 7.91 -17.83 28.35
C HIS A 81 8.08 -16.36 28.72
N ILE A 82 7.14 -15.51 28.33
CA ILE A 82 7.12 -14.09 28.78
C ILE A 82 6.88 -14.06 30.29
N ASP A 83 7.70 -13.30 31.03
CA ASP A 83 7.56 -13.14 32.48
C ASP A 83 6.20 -12.47 32.81
N GLU A 84 5.47 -12.99 33.75
CA GLU A 84 4.18 -12.45 34.21
C GLU A 84 4.27 -11.02 34.77
N LYS A 85 5.47 -10.53 35.08
CA LYS A 85 5.70 -9.12 35.43
C LYS A 85 5.64 -8.17 34.25
N GLU A 86 5.77 -8.70 33.02
CA GLU A 86 5.68 -7.88 31.82
C GLU A 86 4.25 -7.38 31.58
N THR A 87 4.17 -6.20 31.01
CA THR A 87 2.94 -5.65 30.47
C THR A 87 3.07 -5.59 28.95
N VAL A 88 2.37 -6.50 28.28
CA VAL A 88 2.47 -6.68 26.84
C VAL A 88 1.52 -5.76 26.10
N LEU A 89 2.05 -4.92 25.19
CA LEU A 89 1.27 -4.19 24.20
C LEU A 89 1.11 -5.06 22.95
N LEU A 90 -0.10 -5.23 22.50
CA LEU A 90 -0.43 -5.82 21.20
C LEU A 90 -1.79 -5.29 20.72
N ASN A 91 -2.04 -5.40 19.42
CA ASN A 91 -3.34 -5.06 18.84
C ASN A 91 -4.10 -6.36 18.52
N THR A 92 -5.09 -6.70 19.34
CA THR A 92 -5.86 -7.96 19.20
C THR A 92 -6.64 -8.04 17.88
N SER A 93 -6.90 -6.91 17.21
CA SER A 93 -7.56 -6.88 15.90
C SER A 93 -6.62 -7.24 14.75
N ILE A 94 -5.30 -7.21 14.96
CA ILE A 94 -4.28 -7.44 13.92
C ILE A 94 -3.52 -8.74 14.17
N VAL A 95 -3.13 -9.02 15.43
CA VAL A 95 -2.38 -10.22 15.74
C VAL A 95 -3.22 -11.48 15.52
N ASN A 96 -2.60 -12.57 15.11
CA ASN A 96 -3.31 -13.83 15.00
C ASN A 96 -3.65 -14.39 16.38
N TYR A 97 -4.74 -15.16 16.46
CA TYR A 97 -5.27 -15.73 17.71
C TYR A 97 -4.23 -16.51 18.52
N ARG A 98 -3.32 -17.25 17.84
CA ARG A 98 -2.31 -18.07 18.51
C ARG A 98 -1.35 -17.23 19.37
N ILE A 99 -1.10 -15.98 19.03
CA ILE A 99 -0.27 -15.08 19.86
C ILE A 99 -0.96 -14.85 21.21
N CYS A 100 -2.25 -14.50 21.18
CA CYS A 100 -3.03 -14.28 22.38
C CYS A 100 -3.17 -15.56 23.23
N ASP A 101 -3.41 -16.70 22.60
CA ASP A 101 -3.57 -18.01 23.23
C ASP A 101 -2.25 -18.55 23.82
N SER A 102 -1.12 -18.08 23.33
CA SER A 102 0.22 -18.51 23.82
C SER A 102 0.73 -17.67 25.00
N LEU A 103 0.09 -16.55 25.32
CA LEU A 103 0.50 -15.73 26.46
C LEU A 103 0.21 -16.43 27.80
N PRO A 104 1.11 -16.38 28.78
CA PRO A 104 0.82 -16.85 30.11
C PRO A 104 -0.36 -16.12 30.77
N ASP A 105 -1.21 -16.83 31.50
CA ASP A 105 -2.43 -16.28 32.13
C ASP A 105 -2.18 -15.07 33.06
N GLY A 106 -0.99 -15.00 33.68
CA GLY A 106 -0.58 -13.91 34.57
C GLY A 106 -0.11 -12.64 33.88
N VAL A 107 0.14 -12.68 32.56
CA VAL A 107 0.66 -11.54 31.81
C VAL A 107 -0.43 -10.49 31.60
N LYS A 108 -0.13 -9.24 31.94
CA LYS A 108 -1.03 -8.12 31.67
C LYS A 108 -0.94 -7.72 30.20
N VAL A 109 -2.08 -7.68 29.50
CA VAL A 109 -2.18 -7.24 28.12
C VAL A 109 -2.79 -5.85 28.03
N ILE A 110 -2.17 -4.98 27.24
CA ILE A 110 -2.73 -3.72 26.78
C ILE A 110 -3.12 -3.89 25.31
N ASP A 111 -4.43 -3.99 25.08
CA ASP A 111 -4.98 -4.04 23.73
C ASP A 111 -5.09 -2.62 23.16
N ALA A 112 -4.24 -2.27 22.25
CA ALA A 112 -4.23 -0.95 21.63
C ALA A 112 -3.51 -0.97 20.29
N GLU A 113 -3.84 0.02 19.46
CA GLU A 113 -3.18 0.25 18.16
C GLU A 113 -1.66 0.40 18.34
N ASP A 114 -0.92 -0.19 17.40
CA ASP A 114 0.53 -0.10 17.35
C ASP A 114 0.97 1.37 17.15
N PRO A 115 1.85 1.90 18.01
CA PRO A 115 2.30 3.29 17.89
C PRO A 115 2.96 3.61 16.54
N THR A 116 3.54 2.61 15.90
CA THR A 116 4.20 2.72 14.60
C THR A 116 3.24 3.06 13.46
N VAL A 117 1.95 2.75 13.57
CA VAL A 117 0.94 3.07 12.54
C VAL A 117 0.93 4.57 12.23
N VAL A 118 0.79 5.41 13.27
CA VAL A 118 0.80 6.87 13.08
C VAL A 118 2.20 7.39 12.77
N MET A 119 3.23 6.82 13.42
CA MET A 119 4.63 7.27 13.23
C MET A 119 5.10 7.11 11.79
N LYS A 120 4.75 5.99 11.11
CA LYS A 120 5.12 5.77 9.69
C LYS A 120 4.24 6.55 8.72
N ALA A 121 2.97 6.80 9.08
CA ALA A 121 2.05 7.56 8.24
C ALA A 121 2.45 9.03 8.09
N VAL A 122 3.07 9.62 9.12
CA VAL A 122 3.56 11.00 9.11
C VAL A 122 4.99 11.02 8.55
N LYS A 123 5.10 11.38 7.27
CA LYS A 123 6.39 11.44 6.56
C LYS A 123 7.20 12.66 6.99
N ASN A 124 8.50 12.48 7.20
CA ASN A 124 9.41 13.57 7.46
C ASN A 124 9.80 14.30 6.15
N GLU A 125 10.50 15.44 6.27
CA GLU A 125 10.88 16.28 5.12
C GLU A 125 11.69 15.54 4.07
N VAL A 126 12.60 14.64 4.48
CA VAL A 126 13.41 13.82 3.56
C VAL A 126 12.53 12.84 2.79
N GLN A 127 11.60 12.17 3.47
CA GLN A 127 10.66 11.26 2.84
C GLN A 127 9.72 12.01 1.88
N LEU A 128 9.23 13.19 2.24
CA LEU A 128 8.38 14.01 1.38
C LEU A 128 9.10 14.43 0.10
N GLU A 129 10.35 14.89 0.23
CA GLU A 129 11.17 15.27 -0.94
C GLU A 129 11.44 14.06 -1.85
N ASN A 130 11.76 12.93 -1.28
CA ASN A 130 11.96 11.69 -2.02
C ASN A 130 10.68 11.22 -2.71
N LEU A 131 9.52 11.24 -2.04
CA LEU A 131 8.23 10.92 -2.66
C LEU A 131 7.93 11.80 -3.88
N ARG A 132 8.25 13.10 -3.82
CA ARG A 132 8.13 14.00 -5.00
C ARG A 132 8.99 13.51 -6.16
N LYS A 133 10.22 13.05 -5.90
CA LYS A 133 11.12 12.49 -6.93
C LYS A 133 10.57 11.19 -7.50
N ALA A 134 10.09 10.27 -6.64
CA ALA A 134 9.48 9.02 -7.08
C ALA A 134 8.28 9.28 -8.01
N HIS A 135 7.39 10.21 -7.63
CA HIS A 135 6.23 10.58 -8.44
C HIS A 135 6.62 11.26 -9.76
N LEU A 136 7.72 12.02 -9.79
CA LEU A 136 8.23 12.60 -11.05
C LEU A 136 8.74 11.51 -12.01
N LYS A 137 9.50 10.53 -11.51
CA LYS A 137 9.95 9.36 -12.29
C LYS A 137 8.77 8.58 -12.86
N ASP A 138 7.80 8.30 -12.01
CA ASP A 138 6.60 7.56 -12.40
C ASP A 138 5.74 8.33 -13.41
N ALA A 139 5.62 9.64 -13.23
CA ALA A 139 4.93 10.51 -14.19
C ALA A 139 5.60 10.49 -15.58
N VAL A 140 6.94 10.42 -15.66
CA VAL A 140 7.66 10.28 -16.93
C VAL A 140 7.30 8.95 -17.61
N ALA A 141 7.27 7.83 -16.87
CA ALA A 141 6.87 6.53 -17.39
C ALA A 141 5.41 6.58 -17.91
N MET A 142 4.50 7.14 -17.13
CA MET A 142 3.09 7.29 -17.50
C MET A 142 2.90 8.20 -18.73
N CYS A 143 3.64 9.30 -18.86
CA CYS A 143 3.58 10.18 -20.04
C CYS A 143 4.10 9.47 -21.30
N LYS A 144 5.21 8.72 -21.20
CA LYS A 144 5.73 7.90 -22.30
C LYS A 144 4.70 6.85 -22.73
N PHE A 145 4.09 6.16 -21.74
CA PHE A 145 3.03 5.19 -22.00
C PHE A 145 1.82 5.82 -22.69
N MET A 146 1.33 6.95 -22.22
CA MET A 146 0.22 7.67 -22.83
C MET A 146 0.52 8.04 -24.29
N TYR A 147 1.73 8.55 -24.56
CA TYR A 147 2.16 8.88 -25.92
C TYR A 147 2.18 7.64 -26.81
N TRP A 148 2.79 6.56 -26.34
CA TRP A 148 2.84 5.29 -27.07
C TRP A 148 1.44 4.74 -27.37
N LEU A 149 0.56 4.68 -26.35
CA LEU A 149 -0.80 4.21 -26.49
C LEU A 149 -1.60 5.00 -27.52
N LYS A 150 -1.61 6.33 -27.39
CA LYS A 150 -2.34 7.24 -28.29
C LYS A 150 -1.80 7.22 -29.73
N THR A 151 -0.51 7.00 -29.90
CA THR A 151 0.12 7.00 -31.22
C THR A 151 -0.08 5.69 -31.97
N ASN A 152 -0.20 4.57 -31.24
CA ASN A 152 -0.15 3.24 -31.83
C ASN A 152 -1.49 2.47 -31.79
N ILE A 153 -2.48 2.93 -31.00
CA ILE A 153 -3.78 2.28 -30.97
C ILE A 153 -4.40 2.13 -32.37
N GLY A 154 -4.85 0.94 -32.72
CA GLY A 154 -5.36 0.60 -34.04
C GLY A 154 -4.30 0.45 -35.15
N LYS A 155 -3.00 0.67 -34.87
CA LYS A 155 -1.89 0.51 -35.83
C LYS A 155 -1.07 -0.75 -35.56
N ILE A 156 -0.94 -1.16 -34.29
CA ILE A 156 -0.28 -2.38 -33.88
C ILE A 156 -1.21 -3.19 -32.97
N PRO A 157 -1.07 -4.51 -32.93
CA PRO A 157 -1.80 -5.32 -31.95
C PRO A 157 -1.42 -4.91 -30.53
N MET A 158 -2.42 -4.69 -29.68
CA MET A 158 -2.27 -4.38 -28.24
C MET A 158 -3.35 -5.11 -27.48
N THR A 159 -3.01 -5.64 -26.31
CA THR A 159 -3.95 -6.23 -25.36
C THR A 159 -3.80 -5.57 -23.99
N GLU A 160 -4.70 -5.86 -23.06
CA GLU A 160 -4.62 -5.38 -21.67
C GLU A 160 -3.28 -5.80 -21.04
N ILE A 161 -2.87 -7.06 -21.22
CA ILE A 161 -1.60 -7.58 -20.69
C ILE A 161 -0.42 -6.86 -21.36
N SER A 162 -0.38 -6.81 -22.70
CA SER A 162 0.75 -6.21 -23.41
C SER A 162 0.92 -4.70 -23.12
N ALA A 163 -0.19 -4.00 -22.87
CA ALA A 163 -0.16 -2.59 -22.46
C ALA A 163 0.35 -2.44 -21.02
N SER A 164 -0.08 -3.32 -20.12
CA SER A 164 0.42 -3.39 -18.74
C SER A 164 1.93 -3.63 -18.69
N ASP A 165 2.40 -4.64 -19.43
CA ASP A 165 3.83 -5.01 -19.51
C ASP A 165 4.68 -3.87 -20.08
N TYR A 166 4.18 -3.18 -21.09
CA TYR A 166 4.89 -2.03 -21.66
C TYR A 166 5.02 -0.89 -20.64
N LEU A 167 3.96 -0.59 -19.87
CA LEU A 167 4.05 0.40 -18.82
C LEU A 167 5.04 -0.01 -17.71
N ALA A 168 5.05 -1.30 -17.33
CA ALA A 168 6.00 -1.84 -16.37
C ALA A 168 7.45 -1.68 -16.88
N SER A 169 7.70 -1.94 -18.16
CA SER A 169 9.02 -1.74 -18.77
C SER A 169 9.50 -0.29 -18.73
N LEU A 170 8.61 0.68 -18.94
CA LEU A 170 8.93 2.10 -18.84
C LEU A 170 9.26 2.55 -17.42
N ARG A 171 8.67 1.92 -16.40
CA ARG A 171 9.03 2.12 -15.00
C ARG A 171 10.40 1.52 -14.69
N ALA A 172 10.67 0.34 -15.22
CA ALA A 172 11.95 -0.33 -15.04
C ALA A 172 13.15 0.45 -15.65
N GLU A 173 12.90 1.33 -16.63
CA GLU A 173 13.91 2.24 -17.16
C GLU A 173 14.30 3.37 -16.19
N GLN A 174 13.49 3.63 -15.16
CA GLN A 174 13.75 4.72 -14.22
C GLN A 174 14.81 4.32 -13.19
N GLU A 175 15.74 5.22 -12.92
CA GLU A 175 16.78 4.99 -11.91
C GLU A 175 16.16 4.71 -10.54
N GLY A 176 16.66 3.69 -9.84
CA GLY A 176 16.20 3.32 -8.50
C GLY A 176 14.85 2.60 -8.47
N PHE A 177 14.31 2.18 -9.62
CA PHE A 177 13.15 1.30 -9.66
C PHE A 177 13.48 -0.05 -8.99
N LEU A 178 12.59 -0.51 -8.13
CA LEU A 178 12.74 -1.75 -7.37
C LEU A 178 11.78 -2.83 -7.88
N ASP A 179 10.49 -2.51 -7.96
CA ASP A 179 9.42 -3.40 -8.40
C ASP A 179 8.13 -2.59 -8.62
N LEU A 180 7.09 -3.23 -9.14
CA LEU A 180 5.74 -2.66 -9.11
C LEU A 180 5.22 -2.59 -7.67
N SER A 181 4.39 -1.58 -7.36
CA SER A 181 3.79 -1.44 -6.03
C SER A 181 2.52 -2.28 -5.85
N PHE A 182 1.94 -2.75 -6.96
CA PHE A 182 0.85 -3.72 -7.05
C PHE A 182 0.73 -4.23 -8.49
N ALA A 183 -0.01 -5.33 -8.67
CA ALA A 183 -0.31 -5.85 -10.00
C ALA A 183 -1.09 -4.80 -10.80
N THR A 184 -0.57 -4.38 -11.95
CA THR A 184 -1.21 -3.37 -12.79
C THR A 184 -2.63 -3.78 -13.16
N ILE A 185 -3.59 -2.91 -12.88
CA ILE A 185 -4.96 -3.02 -13.37
C ILE A 185 -5.02 -2.31 -14.72
N CYS A 186 -5.29 -3.05 -15.77
CA CYS A 186 -5.42 -2.52 -17.13
C CYS A 186 -6.72 -3.04 -17.72
N GLY A 187 -7.82 -2.31 -17.50
CA GLY A 187 -9.17 -2.74 -17.86
C GLY A 187 -9.73 -1.99 -19.04
N TYR A 188 -9.97 -2.69 -20.15
CA TYR A 188 -10.57 -2.14 -21.37
C TYR A 188 -12.09 -2.28 -21.36
N ALA A 189 -12.80 -1.20 -21.69
CA ALA A 189 -14.26 -1.14 -21.76
C ALA A 189 -14.92 -1.59 -20.44
N ASP A 190 -15.74 -2.64 -20.45
CA ASP A 190 -16.45 -3.18 -19.28
C ASP A 190 -15.51 -3.82 -18.24
N HIS A 191 -14.31 -4.27 -18.60
CA HIS A 191 -13.30 -4.72 -17.63
C HIS A 191 -12.86 -3.60 -16.68
N GLY A 192 -12.88 -2.34 -17.11
CA GLY A 192 -12.59 -1.19 -16.27
C GLY A 192 -13.60 -0.96 -15.14
N ALA A 193 -14.77 -1.60 -15.18
CA ALA A 193 -15.76 -1.57 -14.11
C ALA A 193 -15.53 -2.62 -13.02
N ILE A 194 -14.61 -3.55 -13.22
CA ILE A 194 -14.26 -4.59 -12.25
C ILE A 194 -13.18 -4.05 -11.33
N VAL A 195 -13.53 -3.85 -10.06
CA VAL A 195 -12.58 -3.39 -9.04
C VAL A 195 -11.47 -4.42 -8.85
N HIS A 196 -10.20 -3.98 -8.87
CA HIS A 196 -9.02 -4.83 -8.81
C HIS A 196 -8.96 -5.90 -9.94
N TYR A 197 -9.42 -5.51 -11.16
CA TYR A 197 -9.31 -6.39 -12.32
C TYR A 197 -7.86 -6.78 -12.58
N SER A 198 -7.66 -8.06 -12.86
CA SER A 198 -6.38 -8.60 -13.34
C SER A 198 -6.64 -9.42 -14.60
N ALA A 199 -6.07 -9.02 -15.72
CA ALA A 199 -6.15 -9.77 -16.94
C ALA A 199 -5.38 -11.09 -16.81
N THR A 200 -6.00 -12.20 -17.28
CA THR A 200 -5.37 -13.51 -17.45
C THR A 200 -5.28 -13.83 -18.93
N GLU A 201 -4.55 -14.88 -19.30
CA GLU A 201 -4.46 -15.31 -20.70
C GLU A 201 -5.84 -15.57 -21.32
N GLU A 202 -6.82 -16.06 -20.51
CA GLU A 202 -8.18 -16.33 -20.97
C GLU A 202 -9.05 -15.06 -21.07
N SER A 203 -8.83 -14.07 -20.20
CA SER A 203 -9.63 -12.85 -20.15
C SER A 203 -8.99 -11.69 -20.91
N ASP A 204 -7.72 -11.80 -21.32
CA ASP A 204 -6.97 -10.74 -22.02
C ASP A 204 -7.70 -10.25 -23.26
N ARG A 205 -7.99 -8.98 -23.31
CA ARG A 205 -8.78 -8.37 -24.37
C ARG A 205 -7.91 -7.50 -25.28
N GLN A 206 -8.12 -7.66 -26.60
CA GLN A 206 -7.49 -6.79 -27.57
C GLN A 206 -8.06 -5.38 -27.47
N LEU A 207 -7.17 -4.39 -27.36
CA LEU A 207 -7.52 -2.97 -27.38
C LEU A 207 -7.88 -2.52 -28.79
N LYS A 208 -8.98 -1.77 -28.92
CA LYS A 208 -9.46 -1.21 -30.18
C LYS A 208 -9.46 0.31 -30.10
N PRO A 209 -9.43 1.03 -31.25
CA PRO A 209 -9.50 2.50 -31.28
C PRO A 209 -10.92 3.01 -30.99
N GLU A 210 -11.48 2.59 -29.88
CA GLU A 210 -12.81 2.94 -29.37
C GLU A 210 -12.87 2.77 -27.85
N SER A 211 -13.86 3.34 -27.18
CA SER A 211 -14.11 3.15 -25.75
C SER A 211 -13.00 3.72 -24.83
N LEU A 212 -12.99 3.28 -23.59
CA LEU A 212 -12.08 3.71 -22.52
C LEU A 212 -11.16 2.56 -22.10
N LEU A 213 -9.94 2.91 -21.72
CA LEU A 213 -8.99 2.05 -21.03
C LEU A 213 -8.67 2.67 -19.66
N LEU A 214 -9.01 1.97 -18.59
CA LEU A 214 -8.59 2.32 -17.24
C LEU A 214 -7.25 1.63 -16.96
N VAL A 215 -6.26 2.42 -16.52
CA VAL A 215 -4.96 1.89 -16.11
C VAL A 215 -4.67 2.40 -14.71
N ASP A 216 -4.62 1.48 -13.75
CA ASP A 216 -4.25 1.72 -12.37
C ASP A 216 -2.99 0.94 -12.03
N SER A 217 -1.94 1.65 -11.59
CA SER A 217 -0.59 1.10 -11.53
C SER A 217 0.32 1.95 -10.67
N GLY A 218 1.42 1.37 -10.23
CA GLY A 218 2.43 2.10 -9.45
C GLY A 218 3.75 1.36 -9.38
N GLY A 219 4.74 1.98 -8.77
CA GLY A 219 6.06 1.40 -8.58
C GLY A 219 6.67 1.72 -7.24
N HIS A 220 7.56 0.85 -6.80
CA HIS A 220 8.52 1.10 -5.74
C HIS A 220 9.80 1.61 -6.33
N TYR A 221 10.28 2.73 -5.82
CA TYR A 221 11.57 3.33 -6.13
C TYR A 221 12.34 3.46 -4.82
N LEU A 222 13.67 3.60 -4.87
CA LEU A 222 14.46 3.90 -3.68
C LEU A 222 13.95 5.15 -2.94
N GLU A 223 13.31 6.05 -3.66
CA GLU A 223 12.76 7.30 -3.14
C GLU A 223 11.31 7.19 -2.61
N GLY A 224 10.63 6.06 -2.83
CA GLY A 224 9.26 5.89 -2.31
C GLY A 224 8.36 5.04 -3.19
N THR A 225 7.10 4.98 -2.82
CA THR A 225 6.05 4.20 -3.49
C THR A 225 5.09 5.12 -4.21
N THR A 226 4.65 4.74 -5.40
CA THR A 226 3.66 5.47 -6.20
C THR A 226 2.40 4.65 -6.44
N ASP A 227 1.32 5.37 -6.69
CA ASP A 227 -0.01 4.84 -7.02
C ASP A 227 -0.68 5.85 -7.96
N ILE A 228 -0.92 5.47 -9.21
CA ILE A 228 -1.44 6.35 -10.25
C ILE A 228 -2.49 5.65 -11.08
N THR A 229 -3.70 6.19 -11.09
CA THR A 229 -4.77 5.77 -12.00
C THR A 229 -4.98 6.80 -13.11
N ARG A 230 -5.11 6.35 -14.36
CA ARG A 230 -5.54 7.16 -15.50
C ARG A 230 -6.50 6.39 -16.38
N THR A 231 -7.54 7.08 -16.84
CA THR A 231 -8.49 6.55 -17.83
C THR A 231 -8.28 7.23 -19.18
N PHE A 232 -8.02 6.44 -20.20
CA PHE A 232 -7.70 6.92 -21.56
C PHE A 232 -8.87 6.64 -22.50
N ALA A 233 -9.34 7.65 -23.25
CA ALA A 233 -10.18 7.43 -24.41
C ALA A 233 -9.31 6.92 -25.57
N LEU A 234 -9.59 5.73 -26.07
CA LEU A 234 -8.84 5.12 -27.18
C LEU A 234 -9.37 5.52 -28.55
N GLY A 235 -10.54 6.11 -28.60
CA GLY A 235 -11.20 6.60 -29.81
C GLY A 235 -12.54 7.26 -29.47
N PRO A 236 -13.57 7.14 -30.32
CA PRO A 236 -14.89 7.66 -30.02
C PRO A 236 -15.45 7.11 -28.69
N VAL A 237 -16.04 8.00 -27.90
CA VAL A 237 -16.71 7.69 -26.63
C VAL A 237 -18.12 8.24 -26.63
N THR A 238 -19.05 7.59 -25.92
CA THR A 238 -20.45 8.01 -25.79
C THR A 238 -20.57 9.26 -24.90
N ASP A 239 -21.71 9.93 -24.95
CA ASP A 239 -21.97 11.07 -24.07
C ASP A 239 -22.14 10.62 -22.61
N GLU A 240 -22.64 9.41 -22.37
CA GLU A 240 -22.65 8.79 -21.04
C GLU A 240 -21.22 8.62 -20.48
N MET A 241 -20.30 8.08 -21.26
CA MET A 241 -18.88 7.96 -20.85
C MET A 241 -18.27 9.31 -20.50
N LYS A 242 -18.58 10.35 -21.28
CA LYS A 242 -18.10 11.72 -21.00
C LYS A 242 -18.69 12.28 -19.70
N ASP A 243 -20.01 12.05 -19.46
CA ASP A 243 -20.66 12.47 -18.21
C ASP A 243 -20.04 11.77 -17.01
N MET A 244 -19.89 10.44 -17.06
CA MET A 244 -19.27 9.67 -15.97
C MET A 244 -17.83 10.09 -15.72
N PHE A 245 -17.01 10.25 -16.76
CA PHE A 245 -15.64 10.74 -16.64
C PHE A 245 -15.59 12.12 -15.97
N THR A 246 -16.50 13.02 -16.36
CA THR A 246 -16.61 14.37 -15.80
C THR A 246 -16.99 14.32 -14.32
N ARG A 247 -17.93 13.43 -13.93
CA ARG A 247 -18.32 13.23 -12.53
C ARG A 247 -17.17 12.70 -11.69
N VAL A 248 -16.40 11.72 -12.17
CA VAL A 248 -15.19 11.23 -11.48
C VAL A 248 -14.18 12.36 -11.30
N CYS A 249 -13.94 13.15 -12.33
CA CYS A 249 -13.03 14.30 -12.25
C CYS A 249 -13.53 15.33 -11.21
N ARG A 250 -14.82 15.65 -11.23
CA ARG A 250 -15.46 16.54 -10.25
C ARG A 250 -15.33 16.00 -8.82
N SER A 251 -15.59 14.69 -8.63
CA SER A 251 -15.43 14.00 -7.34
C SER A 251 -14.00 14.13 -6.79
N ASN A 252 -13.01 13.84 -7.62
CA ASN A 252 -11.61 13.97 -7.25
C ASN A 252 -11.24 15.40 -6.88
N MET A 253 -11.65 16.38 -7.69
CA MET A 253 -11.37 17.80 -7.44
C MET A 253 -12.07 18.32 -6.19
N ASN A 254 -13.31 17.92 -5.92
CA ASN A 254 -14.05 18.30 -4.73
C ASN A 254 -13.30 17.83 -3.46
N LEU A 255 -12.87 16.56 -3.44
CA LEU A 255 -12.11 16.01 -2.32
C LEU A 255 -10.73 16.67 -2.19
N ALA A 256 -9.97 16.81 -3.28
CA ALA A 256 -8.64 17.38 -3.28
C ALA A 256 -8.59 18.86 -2.83
N ASN A 257 -9.66 19.63 -3.10
CA ASN A 257 -9.77 21.03 -2.70
C ASN A 257 -10.50 21.24 -1.37
N ALA A 258 -10.89 20.17 -0.68
CA ALA A 258 -11.65 20.26 0.55
C ALA A 258 -10.87 21.02 1.64
N ARG A 259 -11.58 21.94 2.31
CA ARG A 259 -11.10 22.60 3.53
C ARG A 259 -11.93 22.12 4.70
N PHE A 260 -11.29 21.76 5.78
CA PHE A 260 -11.96 21.10 6.89
C PHE A 260 -11.41 21.55 8.25
N LYS A 261 -12.22 21.30 9.25
CA LYS A 261 -11.86 21.58 10.65
C LYS A 261 -10.99 20.44 11.18
N GLU A 262 -10.01 20.78 12.02
CA GLU A 262 -9.24 19.79 12.77
C GLU A 262 -10.18 18.84 13.54
N GLY A 263 -9.83 17.55 13.56
CA GLY A 263 -10.63 16.48 14.15
C GLY A 263 -11.63 15.82 13.20
N CYS A 264 -11.81 16.33 11.98
CA CYS A 264 -12.54 15.58 10.94
C CYS A 264 -11.70 14.40 10.43
N SER A 265 -12.38 13.32 10.05
CA SER A 265 -11.78 12.12 9.47
C SER A 265 -12.19 11.93 8.01
N GLY A 266 -11.58 10.97 7.33
CA GLY A 266 -11.94 10.60 5.96
C GLY A 266 -13.41 10.21 5.79
N LEU A 267 -14.07 9.69 6.85
CA LEU A 267 -15.51 9.44 6.90
C LEU A 267 -16.34 10.71 6.63
N ASN A 268 -15.87 11.86 7.10
CA ASN A 268 -16.58 13.15 6.92
C ASN A 268 -16.41 13.70 5.50
N PHE A 269 -15.32 13.33 4.79
CA PHE A 269 -15.00 13.90 3.47
C PHE A 269 -15.43 13.02 2.32
N ASP A 270 -15.65 11.74 2.52
CA ASP A 270 -15.99 10.79 1.47
C ASP A 270 -17.23 11.25 0.66
N ILE A 271 -18.18 11.90 1.32
CA ILE A 271 -19.36 12.47 0.67
C ILE A 271 -19.01 13.46 -0.45
N LEU A 272 -17.91 14.21 -0.33
CA LEU A 272 -17.50 15.18 -1.36
C LEU A 272 -17.16 14.51 -2.69
N ALA A 273 -16.70 13.26 -2.62
CA ALA A 273 -16.43 12.46 -3.80
C ALA A 273 -17.67 11.70 -4.30
N ARG A 274 -18.60 11.31 -3.42
CA ARG A 274 -19.80 10.54 -3.82
C ARG A 274 -20.95 11.39 -4.26
N GLU A 275 -21.08 12.62 -3.77
CA GLU A 275 -22.19 13.52 -4.08
C GLU A 275 -22.46 13.64 -5.58
N PRO A 276 -21.47 13.81 -6.49
CA PRO A 276 -21.74 13.90 -7.93
C PRO A 276 -22.41 12.66 -8.54
N PHE A 277 -22.27 11.50 -7.90
CA PHE A 277 -22.95 10.26 -8.30
C PHE A 277 -24.31 10.13 -7.64
N TRP A 278 -24.45 10.46 -6.37
CA TRP A 278 -25.72 10.41 -5.65
C TRP A 278 -26.75 11.38 -6.24
N GLU A 279 -26.33 12.51 -6.81
CA GLU A 279 -27.19 13.43 -7.59
C GLU A 279 -27.99 12.74 -8.70
N ILE A 280 -27.46 11.63 -9.25
CA ILE A 280 -28.10 10.87 -10.34
C ILE A 280 -28.55 9.46 -9.91
N GLY A 281 -28.58 9.20 -8.60
CA GLY A 281 -28.99 7.91 -8.05
C GLY A 281 -27.98 6.78 -8.28
N MET A 282 -26.72 7.10 -8.54
CA MET A 282 -25.61 6.13 -8.70
C MET A 282 -24.64 6.19 -7.53
N ASP A 283 -23.80 5.18 -7.40
CA ASP A 283 -22.69 5.11 -6.46
C ASP A 283 -21.60 4.18 -7.01
N TYR A 284 -20.44 4.17 -6.36
CA TYR A 284 -19.37 3.20 -6.59
C TYR A 284 -19.11 2.37 -5.32
N ASN A 285 -18.74 1.10 -5.49
CA ASN A 285 -18.67 0.09 -4.42
C ASN A 285 -17.28 -0.13 -3.82
N HIS A 286 -16.35 0.81 -4.01
CA HIS A 286 -15.00 0.76 -3.45
C HIS A 286 -14.73 1.94 -2.52
N GLY A 287 -13.58 1.91 -1.82
CA GLY A 287 -13.10 3.07 -1.06
C GLY A 287 -12.73 4.23 -1.98
N THR A 288 -12.75 5.45 -1.44
CA THR A 288 -12.45 6.66 -2.21
C THR A 288 -10.96 7.00 -2.21
N GLY A 289 -10.24 6.63 -1.15
CA GLY A 289 -8.82 6.92 -1.07
C GLY A 289 -8.18 6.38 0.21
N HIS A 290 -6.85 6.40 0.21
CA HIS A 290 -6.01 5.85 1.28
C HIS A 290 -4.67 6.57 1.36
N GLY A 291 -3.92 6.33 2.44
CA GLY A 291 -2.51 6.71 2.53
C GLY A 291 -1.63 5.78 1.69
N VAL A 292 -0.39 6.22 1.43
CA VAL A 292 0.60 5.44 0.68
C VAL A 292 1.85 5.24 1.53
N GLY A 293 2.34 4.02 1.60
CA GLY A 293 3.56 3.67 2.33
C GLY A 293 4.82 4.25 1.68
N TYR A 294 5.90 4.31 2.44
CA TYR A 294 7.22 4.76 1.96
C TYR A 294 8.12 3.54 1.71
N VAL A 295 8.22 3.10 0.47
CA VAL A 295 8.85 1.81 0.10
C VAL A 295 8.25 0.69 0.96
N LEU A 296 6.92 0.67 1.02
CA LEU A 296 6.09 -0.26 1.77
C LEU A 296 4.77 -0.48 1.02
N ASN A 297 3.80 -1.12 1.66
CA ASN A 297 2.49 -1.36 1.05
C ASN A 297 1.89 -0.07 0.47
N VAL A 298 1.33 -0.17 -0.72
CA VAL A 298 0.66 0.95 -1.40
C VAL A 298 -0.52 1.47 -0.58
N HIS A 299 -1.28 0.59 0.06
CA HIS A 299 -2.33 0.98 1.01
C HIS A 299 -1.75 1.13 2.40
N GLU A 300 -1.78 2.34 2.95
CA GLU A 300 -1.29 2.63 4.30
C GLU A 300 -2.34 3.38 5.12
N GLY A 301 -2.73 2.78 6.26
CA GLY A 301 -3.51 3.47 7.28
C GLY A 301 -2.68 4.45 8.12
N PRO A 302 -3.32 5.24 8.99
CA PRO A 302 -4.76 5.31 9.27
C PRO A 302 -5.56 6.19 8.30
N ASN A 303 -4.89 6.86 7.33
CA ASN A 303 -5.57 7.71 6.37
C ASN A 303 -6.43 6.86 5.40
N SER A 304 -7.73 7.10 5.41
CA SER A 304 -8.70 6.35 4.61
C SER A 304 -9.96 7.18 4.38
N PHE A 305 -10.50 7.15 3.17
CA PHE A 305 -11.75 7.81 2.81
C PHE A 305 -12.79 6.75 2.49
N HIS A 306 -13.77 6.60 3.39
CA HIS A 306 -14.90 5.68 3.28
C HIS A 306 -16.15 6.30 3.90
N TRP A 307 -17.31 6.05 3.32
CA TRP A 307 -18.57 6.54 3.86
C TRP A 307 -19.13 5.66 5.00
N LYS A 308 -18.61 4.47 5.19
CA LYS A 308 -18.93 3.57 6.30
C LYS A 308 -17.71 3.36 7.17
N GLN A 309 -17.94 3.20 8.45
CA GLN A 309 -16.96 2.65 9.37
C GLN A 309 -17.10 1.12 9.33
N TYR A 310 -16.01 0.42 9.07
CA TYR A 310 -15.94 -1.05 9.06
C TYR A 310 -15.52 -1.57 10.42
#